data_688279632dadc02a45d22fb16a77cf51
#
_entry.id   688279632dadc02a45d22fb16a77cf51
#
_cell.length_a   1.000
_cell.length_b   1.000
_cell.length_c   1.000
_cell.angle_alpha   90.00
_cell.angle_beta   90.00
_cell.angle_gamma   90.00
#
_symmetry.space_group_name_H-M   'P 1'
#
loop_
_entity.id
_entity.type
_entity.pdbx_description
1 polymer ?
#
loop_
_entity_poly.entity_id
_entity_poly.type
_entity_poly.pdbx_seq_one_letter_code
_entity_poly.pdbx_strand_id
1 'polypeptide(L)'
;MLDALPPARWLARLKNGGVANQFLMATMVTIPALNFGMLMGWQSPMTPILQAADGPAPEPITDNTISWMASVTFLPPIFCGFLVGDLADRWGRKSTTLLTALMLVFSWSITLCSLRPWALIASRAVAGLACAGCYVVIPLYLKEIASDHIRGALGSLFILSQNLGYLVVYVAGDVMSFYAVLWICTAVPAVFLVAFIAMPETPVFLVKQGKIKEARAALAWLRNTSTDDKDLEEAIQQLEREEELARSMKKATWRSLFQDKTTFQAFRISLNVMLSQETCGYLVVLMYAGSIFEQASESISLKLSPNKQTIVVGVIQMLGSVVASCIVEKTGRKWLLAGTSLATGLSLLALGAWFYVTSLSVWLPGWLPVLAMCLCIFSDAAGYQPVPYVITSELFSFQHRGMVTSFVSSVDALSDFLQTKAYDPLLKLLGIHWVFIIFSIVCFLGTFYTVMWVPETKDKTVEEIYALLEDGRKKEKRKDLECGKEISRL
;
A
#
# COMPACT_ATOMS: atom_id res chain seq x y z
N MET A 1 7.60 8.75 32.10
CA MET A 1 6.88 8.41 30.86
C MET A 1 7.83 7.86 29.76
N LEU A 2 9.12 7.65 30.09
CA LEU A 2 10.15 7.07 29.20
C LEU A 2 10.51 5.60 29.54
N ASP A 3 9.87 5.03 30.57
CA ASP A 3 10.16 3.65 31.03
C ASP A 3 9.28 2.55 30.42
N ALA A 4 8.51 2.84 29.39
CA ALA A 4 7.58 1.89 28.76
C ALA A 4 8.12 1.18 27.52
N LEU A 5 9.40 1.34 27.18
CA LEU A 5 10.07 0.53 26.17
C LEU A 5 10.85 -0.58 26.87
N PRO A 6 10.59 -1.87 26.61
CA PRO A 6 11.41 -2.96 27.10
C PRO A 6 12.57 -3.26 26.12
N PRO A 7 13.65 -2.45 26.06
CA PRO A 7 14.73 -2.66 25.08
C PRO A 7 15.57 -3.88 25.42
N ALA A 8 15.71 -4.25 26.69
CA ALA A 8 16.59 -5.34 27.09
C ALA A 8 16.05 -6.76 26.76
N ARG A 9 14.75 -6.98 26.84
CA ARG A 9 14.14 -8.29 26.54
C ARG A 9 14.02 -8.53 25.04
N TRP A 10 13.83 -7.50 24.24
CA TRP A 10 13.75 -7.60 22.78
C TRP A 10 15.13 -7.86 22.17
N LEU A 11 16.15 -7.13 22.61
CA LEU A 11 17.54 -7.34 22.21
C LEU A 11 18.11 -8.69 22.70
N ALA A 12 17.70 -9.17 23.87
CA ALA A 12 18.06 -10.50 24.34
C ALA A 12 17.40 -11.63 23.51
N ARG A 13 16.20 -11.41 22.96
CA ARG A 13 15.52 -12.34 22.05
C ARG A 13 16.07 -12.30 20.63
N LEU A 14 16.63 -11.18 20.17
CA LEU A 14 17.39 -11.10 18.92
C LEU A 14 18.67 -11.95 18.96
N LYS A 15 19.21 -12.26 20.15
CA LYS A 15 20.28 -13.23 20.34
C LYS A 15 19.85 -14.69 20.08
N ASN A 16 18.56 -15.00 20.09
CA ASN A 16 18.04 -16.26 19.59
C ASN A 16 18.02 -16.18 18.06
N GLY A 17 18.97 -16.85 17.41
CA GLY A 17 19.22 -16.80 15.95
C GLY A 17 18.00 -16.97 15.04
N GLY A 18 16.90 -17.55 15.54
CA GLY A 18 15.66 -17.73 14.79
C GLY A 18 14.93 -16.43 14.44
N VAL A 19 14.94 -15.43 15.32
CA VAL A 19 14.33 -14.11 15.02
C VAL A 19 15.17 -13.38 13.96
N ALA A 20 16.51 -13.50 14.03
CA ALA A 20 17.40 -12.88 13.05
C ALA A 20 17.19 -13.43 11.63
N ASN A 21 17.02 -14.75 11.47
CA ASN A 21 16.77 -15.36 10.18
C ASN A 21 15.41 -14.96 9.59
N GLN A 22 14.37 -14.82 10.43
CA GLN A 22 13.07 -14.33 9.99
C GLN A 22 13.14 -12.86 9.55
N PHE A 23 13.86 -11.99 10.27
CA PHE A 23 14.08 -10.60 9.86
C PHE A 23 14.92 -10.51 8.59
N LEU A 24 15.98 -11.31 8.44
CA LEU A 24 16.79 -11.37 7.23
C LEU A 24 15.93 -11.75 6.03
N MET A 25 15.14 -12.82 6.17
CA MET A 25 14.24 -13.29 5.12
C MET A 25 13.19 -12.25 4.76
N ALA A 26 12.57 -11.62 5.76
CA ALA A 26 11.58 -10.57 5.57
C ALA A 26 12.18 -9.35 4.85
N THR A 27 13.37 -8.91 5.25
CA THR A 27 14.07 -7.81 4.58
C THR A 27 14.38 -8.17 3.13
N MET A 28 14.87 -9.38 2.87
CA MET A 28 15.10 -9.83 1.50
C MET A 28 13.83 -9.85 0.66
N VAL A 29 12.75 -10.45 1.17
CA VAL A 29 11.47 -10.57 0.45
C VAL A 29 10.83 -9.22 0.15
N THR A 30 11.12 -8.17 0.92
CA THR A 30 10.57 -6.82 0.70
C THR A 30 11.37 -5.96 -0.30
N ILE A 31 12.54 -6.41 -0.79
CA ILE A 31 13.32 -5.66 -1.79
C ILE A 31 12.53 -5.36 -3.08
N PRO A 32 11.73 -6.27 -3.66
CA PRO A 32 10.88 -5.92 -4.80
C PRO A 32 9.87 -4.81 -4.47
N ALA A 33 9.33 -4.76 -3.24
CA ALA A 33 8.46 -3.66 -2.80
C ALA A 33 9.22 -2.34 -2.70
N LEU A 34 10.44 -2.35 -2.20
CA LEU A 34 11.33 -1.18 -2.20
C LEU A 34 11.56 -0.69 -3.64
N ASN A 35 11.88 -1.58 -4.58
CA ASN A 35 12.09 -1.21 -5.97
C ASN A 35 10.78 -0.71 -6.64
N PHE A 36 9.64 -1.27 -6.27
CA PHE A 36 8.34 -0.75 -6.71
C PHE A 36 8.09 0.68 -6.18
N GLY A 37 8.45 0.95 -4.93
CA GLY A 37 8.44 2.30 -4.36
C GLY A 37 9.37 3.26 -5.13
N MET A 38 10.58 2.81 -5.50
CA MET A 38 11.48 3.57 -6.37
C MET A 38 10.84 3.87 -7.74
N LEU A 39 10.14 2.90 -8.32
CA LEU A 39 9.47 3.05 -9.61
C LEU A 39 8.35 4.09 -9.56
N MET A 40 7.55 4.09 -8.50
CA MET A 40 6.48 5.06 -8.30
C MET A 40 7.03 6.46 -8.05
N GLY A 41 8.02 6.59 -7.17
CA GLY A 41 8.65 7.87 -6.82
C GLY A 41 9.49 8.46 -7.94
N TRP A 42 10.02 7.64 -8.85
CA TRP A 42 10.90 8.07 -9.94
C TRP A 42 10.29 9.16 -10.84
N GLN A 43 8.99 9.15 -11.01
CA GLN A 43 8.30 10.10 -11.87
C GLN A 43 8.48 11.55 -11.39
N SER A 44 8.38 11.80 -10.09
CA SER A 44 8.45 13.15 -9.53
C SER A 44 9.74 13.90 -9.88
N PRO A 45 10.96 13.39 -9.58
CA PRO A 45 12.20 14.10 -9.93
C PRO A 45 12.57 14.00 -11.41
N MET A 46 12.07 13.01 -12.15
CA MET A 46 12.49 12.79 -13.54
C MET A 46 11.59 13.46 -14.58
N THR A 47 10.36 13.80 -14.23
CA THR A 47 9.43 14.51 -15.14
C THR A 47 10.03 15.81 -15.69
N PRO A 48 10.56 16.74 -14.89
CA PRO A 48 11.15 17.98 -15.41
C PRO A 48 12.32 17.71 -16.36
N ILE A 49 13.14 16.69 -16.08
CA ILE A 49 14.31 16.30 -16.89
C ILE A 49 13.86 15.74 -18.24
N LEU A 50 12.78 14.94 -18.27
CA LEU A 50 12.23 14.35 -19.50
C LEU A 50 11.49 15.36 -20.37
N GLN A 51 10.98 16.43 -19.78
CA GLN A 51 10.26 17.52 -20.47
C GLN A 51 11.20 18.64 -20.94
N ALA A 52 12.44 18.66 -20.44
CA ALA A 52 13.43 19.65 -20.85
C ALA A 52 13.83 19.49 -22.32
N ALA A 53 14.03 20.59 -23.02
CA ALA A 53 14.42 20.58 -24.43
C ALA A 53 15.81 19.97 -24.68
N ASP A 54 16.70 20.07 -23.69
CA ASP A 54 18.04 19.47 -23.63
C ASP A 54 18.12 18.19 -22.84
N GLY A 55 16.95 17.59 -22.58
CA GLY A 55 16.82 16.36 -21.80
C GLY A 55 17.36 15.11 -22.49
N PRO A 56 17.42 13.97 -21.78
CA PRO A 56 17.96 12.71 -22.31
C PRO A 56 17.02 12.03 -23.31
N ALA A 57 15.73 12.44 -23.38
CA ALA A 57 14.76 11.89 -24.31
C ALA A 57 14.98 12.43 -25.73
N PRO A 58 14.68 11.65 -26.81
CA PRO A 58 14.82 12.12 -28.19
C PRO A 58 14.01 13.37 -28.51
N GLU A 59 12.89 13.53 -27.84
CA GLU A 59 11.99 14.71 -27.89
C GLU A 59 11.42 14.95 -26.50
N PRO A 60 11.13 16.22 -26.13
CA PRO A 60 10.48 16.54 -24.85
C PRO A 60 9.20 15.74 -24.65
N ILE A 61 9.10 15.06 -23.53
CA ILE A 61 7.95 14.18 -23.24
C ILE A 61 6.72 15.03 -22.90
N THR A 62 5.60 14.74 -23.55
CA THR A 62 4.35 15.48 -23.36
C THR A 62 3.66 15.12 -22.04
N ASP A 63 2.84 16.05 -21.50
CA ASP A 63 2.01 15.81 -20.31
C ASP A 63 1.13 14.56 -20.45
N ASN A 64 0.57 14.34 -21.65
CA ASN A 64 -0.25 13.14 -21.90
C ASN A 64 0.56 11.85 -21.73
N THR A 65 1.82 11.83 -22.16
CA THR A 65 2.71 10.67 -21.96
C THR A 65 3.01 10.50 -20.46
N ILE A 66 3.29 11.57 -19.73
CA ILE A 66 3.52 11.53 -18.27
C ILE A 66 2.27 11.00 -17.55
N SER A 67 1.08 11.46 -17.94
CA SER A 67 -0.19 10.96 -17.40
C SER A 67 -0.40 9.46 -17.67
N TRP A 68 -0.05 8.99 -18.88
CA TRP A 68 -0.08 7.55 -19.18
C TRP A 68 0.96 6.75 -18.38
N MET A 69 2.15 7.27 -18.20
CA MET A 69 3.19 6.63 -17.37
C MET A 69 2.74 6.49 -15.91
N ALA A 70 2.10 7.50 -15.37
CA ALA A 70 1.56 7.48 -14.01
C ALA A 70 0.46 6.43 -13.85
N SER A 71 -0.47 6.37 -14.81
CA SER A 71 -1.70 5.59 -14.68
C SER A 71 -1.56 4.14 -15.13
N VAL A 72 -0.85 3.86 -16.23
CA VAL A 72 -0.83 2.52 -16.87
C VAL A 72 -0.26 1.44 -15.95
N THR A 73 0.56 1.80 -14.96
CA THR A 73 1.10 0.86 -13.96
C THR A 73 -0.01 0.16 -13.16
N PHE A 74 -1.15 0.81 -12.99
CA PHE A 74 -2.29 0.27 -12.23
C PHE A 74 -3.27 -0.53 -13.10
N LEU A 75 -3.11 -0.52 -14.43
CA LEU A 75 -4.00 -1.25 -15.32
C LEU A 75 -3.84 -2.78 -15.23
N PRO A 76 -2.63 -3.37 -15.27
CA PRO A 76 -2.46 -4.82 -15.14
C PRO A 76 -2.96 -5.42 -13.82
N PRO A 77 -2.75 -4.81 -12.64
CA PRO A 77 -3.24 -5.35 -11.37
C PRO A 77 -4.74 -5.57 -11.32
N ILE A 78 -5.54 -4.78 -12.06
CA ILE A 78 -7.00 -4.94 -12.13
C ILE A 78 -7.38 -6.38 -12.54
N PHE A 79 -6.63 -6.96 -13.47
CA PHE A 79 -6.92 -8.26 -14.04
C PHE A 79 -6.02 -9.38 -13.50
N CYS A 80 -4.78 -9.03 -13.12
CA CYS A 80 -3.75 -10.02 -12.81
C CYS A 80 -3.69 -10.38 -11.32
N GLY A 81 -4.34 -9.65 -10.41
CA GLY A 81 -4.30 -9.94 -8.98
C GLY A 81 -4.71 -11.37 -8.64
N PHE A 82 -5.81 -11.87 -9.24
CA PHE A 82 -6.26 -13.25 -9.05
C PHE A 82 -5.28 -14.28 -9.65
N LEU A 83 -4.71 -13.97 -10.83
CA LEU A 83 -3.76 -14.85 -11.50
C LEU A 83 -2.47 -15.00 -10.70
N VAL A 84 -1.99 -13.93 -10.10
CA VAL A 84 -0.78 -13.94 -9.26
C VAL A 84 -1.00 -14.77 -8.01
N GLY A 85 -2.18 -14.69 -7.38
CA GLY A 85 -2.52 -15.53 -6.24
C GLY A 85 -2.53 -17.03 -6.58
N ASP A 86 -3.17 -17.39 -7.70
CA ASP A 86 -3.17 -18.77 -8.19
C ASP A 86 -1.76 -19.25 -8.58
N LEU A 87 -0.96 -18.38 -9.18
CA LEU A 87 0.43 -18.66 -9.52
C LEU A 87 1.28 -18.91 -8.26
N ALA A 88 1.13 -18.10 -7.23
CA ALA A 88 1.80 -18.28 -5.95
C ALA A 88 1.41 -19.60 -5.28
N ASP A 89 0.16 -20.02 -5.46
CA ASP A 89 -0.35 -21.29 -4.93
C ASP A 89 0.12 -22.53 -5.71
N ARG A 90 0.43 -22.39 -7.00
CA ARG A 90 0.90 -23.50 -7.86
C ARG A 90 2.42 -23.59 -7.91
N TRP A 91 3.12 -22.47 -8.11
CA TRP A 91 4.56 -22.44 -8.34
C TRP A 91 5.37 -22.16 -7.07
N GLY A 92 4.72 -21.70 -6.01
CA GLY A 92 5.34 -21.31 -4.75
C GLY A 92 5.52 -19.82 -4.62
N ARG A 93 5.71 -19.43 -3.38
CA ARG A 93 5.87 -18.02 -3.03
C ARG A 93 7.22 -17.47 -3.51
N LYS A 94 8.28 -18.26 -3.33
CA LYS A 94 9.62 -17.93 -3.79
C LYS A 94 9.68 -17.69 -5.30
N SER A 95 9.18 -18.65 -6.08
CA SER A 95 9.22 -18.56 -7.55
C SER A 95 8.43 -17.37 -8.07
N THR A 96 7.26 -17.09 -7.47
CA THR A 96 6.43 -15.95 -7.86
C THR A 96 7.07 -14.62 -7.45
N THR A 97 7.76 -14.55 -6.30
CA THR A 97 8.55 -13.36 -5.90
C THR A 97 9.71 -13.12 -6.86
N LEU A 98 10.41 -14.17 -7.29
CA LEU A 98 11.48 -14.06 -8.31
C LEU A 98 10.91 -13.57 -9.65
N LEU A 99 9.75 -14.08 -10.08
CA LEU A 99 9.08 -13.60 -11.29
C LEU A 99 8.70 -12.11 -11.17
N THR A 100 8.20 -11.68 -10.02
CA THR A 100 7.90 -10.27 -9.72
C THR A 100 9.14 -9.39 -9.89
N ALA A 101 10.27 -9.79 -9.32
CA ALA A 101 11.52 -9.06 -9.46
C ALA A 101 12.05 -9.06 -10.90
N LEU A 102 11.88 -10.17 -11.63
CA LEU A 102 12.24 -10.26 -13.05
C LEU A 102 11.45 -9.27 -13.90
N MET A 103 10.14 -9.10 -13.62
CA MET A 103 9.31 -8.09 -14.29
C MET A 103 9.80 -6.67 -14.00
N LEU A 104 10.26 -6.37 -12.78
CA LEU A 104 10.88 -5.08 -12.44
C LEU A 104 12.18 -4.85 -13.22
N VAL A 105 13.09 -5.83 -13.27
CA VAL A 105 14.30 -5.73 -14.08
C VAL A 105 13.97 -5.48 -15.55
N PHE A 106 12.99 -6.21 -16.09
CA PHE A 106 12.57 -6.05 -17.48
C PHE A 106 11.98 -4.67 -17.74
N SER A 107 11.13 -4.16 -16.84
CA SER A 107 10.58 -2.81 -16.89
C SER A 107 11.70 -1.75 -16.96
N TRP A 108 12.66 -1.77 -16.05
CA TRP A 108 13.77 -0.82 -16.05
C TRP A 108 14.68 -0.97 -17.26
N SER A 109 14.90 -2.19 -17.75
CA SER A 109 15.67 -2.44 -18.96
C SER A 109 15.05 -1.81 -20.20
N ILE A 110 13.71 -1.84 -20.33
CA ILE A 110 13.02 -1.13 -21.41
C ILE A 110 13.31 0.38 -21.33
N THR A 111 13.23 0.96 -20.14
CA THR A 111 13.51 2.39 -19.94
C THR A 111 14.96 2.74 -20.23
N LEU A 112 15.93 1.89 -19.88
CA LEU A 112 17.35 2.06 -20.23
C LEU A 112 17.59 1.98 -21.74
N CYS A 113 16.88 1.09 -22.44
CA CYS A 113 17.06 0.89 -23.88
C CYS A 113 16.43 2.02 -24.71
N SER A 114 15.34 2.63 -24.25
CA SER A 114 14.63 3.65 -25.01
C SER A 114 13.81 4.58 -24.13
N LEU A 115 13.98 5.90 -24.34
CA LEU A 115 13.20 6.95 -23.68
C LEU A 115 12.07 7.48 -24.59
N ARG A 116 11.71 6.77 -25.64
CA ARG A 116 10.55 7.13 -26.48
C ARG A 116 9.24 6.95 -25.71
N PRO A 117 8.20 7.76 -25.98
CA PRO A 117 6.92 7.70 -25.27
C PRO A 117 6.34 6.31 -25.14
N TRP A 118 6.31 5.54 -26.21
CA TRP A 118 5.78 4.16 -26.21
C TRP A 118 6.58 3.20 -25.31
N ALA A 119 7.90 3.36 -25.28
CA ALA A 119 8.77 2.51 -24.45
C ALA A 119 8.60 2.81 -22.97
N LEU A 120 8.49 4.10 -22.60
CA LEU A 120 8.21 4.53 -21.24
C LEU A 120 6.86 3.99 -20.76
N ILE A 121 5.80 4.09 -21.57
CA ILE A 121 4.48 3.54 -21.25
C ILE A 121 4.54 2.01 -21.13
N ALA A 122 5.19 1.32 -22.08
CA ALA A 122 5.33 -0.15 -22.04
C ALA A 122 6.11 -0.62 -20.79
N SER A 123 7.19 0.07 -20.45
CA SER A 123 7.94 -0.18 -19.21
C SER A 123 7.03 -0.12 -17.98
N ARG A 124 6.19 0.91 -17.87
CA ARG A 124 5.24 1.08 -16.77
C ARG A 124 4.13 0.02 -16.76
N ALA A 125 3.66 -0.40 -17.93
CA ALA A 125 2.70 -1.51 -18.02
C ALA A 125 3.31 -2.84 -17.51
N VAL A 126 4.57 -3.13 -17.87
CA VAL A 126 5.28 -4.30 -17.34
C VAL A 126 5.49 -4.19 -15.84
N ALA A 127 5.83 -3.01 -15.32
CA ALA A 127 5.92 -2.78 -13.88
C ALA A 127 4.58 -3.03 -13.16
N GLY A 128 3.46 -2.79 -13.84
CA GLY A 128 2.13 -3.11 -13.31
C GLY A 128 1.92 -4.61 -13.04
N LEU A 129 2.51 -5.50 -13.83
CA LEU A 129 2.51 -6.94 -13.52
C LEU A 129 3.28 -7.24 -12.24
N ALA A 130 4.41 -6.55 -12.02
CA ALA A 130 5.17 -6.66 -10.80
C ALA A 130 4.42 -6.05 -9.60
N CYS A 131 3.64 -4.99 -9.79
CA CYS A 131 2.77 -4.41 -8.78
C CYS A 131 1.83 -5.46 -8.19
N ALA A 132 1.09 -6.20 -9.03
CA ALA A 132 0.23 -7.28 -8.58
C ALA A 132 1.01 -8.33 -7.76
N GLY A 133 2.23 -8.69 -8.20
CA GLY A 133 3.13 -9.58 -7.46
C GLY A 133 3.52 -9.04 -6.09
N CYS A 134 3.91 -7.78 -6.01
CA CYS A 134 4.32 -7.15 -4.75
C CYS A 134 3.19 -7.15 -3.71
N TYR A 135 1.97 -6.76 -4.10
CA TYR A 135 0.86 -6.63 -3.14
C TYR A 135 0.21 -7.97 -2.77
N VAL A 136 0.35 -9.02 -3.58
CA VAL A 136 -0.22 -10.34 -3.29
C VAL A 136 0.80 -11.27 -2.63
N VAL A 137 1.99 -11.42 -3.21
CA VAL A 137 2.93 -12.47 -2.81
C VAL A 137 3.78 -12.08 -1.62
N ILE A 138 4.24 -10.82 -1.55
CA ILE A 138 5.14 -10.39 -0.46
C ILE A 138 4.43 -10.45 0.91
N PRO A 139 3.22 -9.88 1.11
CA PRO A 139 2.52 -10.01 2.38
C PRO A 139 2.20 -11.47 2.74
N LEU A 140 1.87 -12.30 1.74
CA LEU A 140 1.63 -13.73 1.95
C LEU A 140 2.90 -14.44 2.43
N TYR A 141 4.04 -14.18 1.77
CA TYR A 141 5.33 -14.72 2.17
C TYR A 141 5.71 -14.32 3.60
N LEU A 142 5.59 -13.02 3.91
CA LEU A 142 5.88 -12.49 5.25
C LEU A 142 5.02 -13.15 6.33
N LYS A 143 3.73 -13.36 6.04
CA LYS A 143 2.80 -14.03 6.96
C LYS A 143 3.20 -15.49 7.22
N GLU A 144 3.66 -16.21 6.20
CA GLU A 144 4.00 -17.63 6.28
C GLU A 144 5.34 -17.91 6.97
N ILE A 145 6.28 -16.94 6.97
CA ILE A 145 7.58 -17.08 7.66
C ILE A 145 7.58 -16.52 9.09
N ALA A 146 6.60 -15.65 9.42
CA ALA A 146 6.57 -14.91 10.67
C ALA A 146 6.06 -15.78 11.83
N SER A 147 6.79 -15.80 12.92
CA SER A 147 6.28 -16.27 14.22
C SER A 147 5.23 -15.30 14.76
N ASP A 148 4.22 -15.81 15.49
CA ASP A 148 3.06 -15.03 15.95
C ASP A 148 3.43 -13.72 16.66
N HIS A 149 4.46 -13.74 17.49
CA HIS A 149 4.88 -12.58 18.29
C HIS A 149 5.59 -11.46 17.50
N ILE A 150 6.05 -11.71 16.26
CA ILE A 150 6.71 -10.72 15.39
C ILE A 150 5.96 -10.48 14.07
N ARG A 151 4.81 -11.15 13.87
CA ARG A 151 4.04 -11.09 12.61
C ARG A 151 3.66 -9.65 12.23
N GLY A 152 3.22 -8.85 13.21
CA GLY A 152 2.90 -7.44 12.97
C GLY A 152 4.12 -6.62 12.54
N ALA A 153 5.26 -6.81 13.21
CA ALA A 153 6.51 -6.12 12.88
C ALA A 153 7.03 -6.51 11.48
N LEU A 154 6.99 -7.80 11.12
CA LEU A 154 7.40 -8.26 9.79
C LEU A 154 6.44 -7.79 8.70
N GLY A 155 5.13 -7.78 8.98
CA GLY A 155 4.12 -7.27 8.04
C GLY A 155 4.31 -5.79 7.71
N SER A 156 4.70 -4.96 8.70
CA SER A 156 4.96 -3.53 8.48
C SER A 156 6.20 -3.25 7.61
N LEU A 157 7.16 -4.19 7.52
CA LEU A 157 8.34 -4.04 6.66
C LEU A 157 7.97 -3.89 5.18
N PHE A 158 6.86 -4.45 4.74
CA PHE A 158 6.39 -4.30 3.35
C PHE A 158 6.18 -2.81 2.99
N ILE A 159 5.35 -2.12 3.77
CA ILE A 159 5.04 -0.69 3.54
C ILE A 159 6.27 0.19 3.82
N LEU A 160 7.02 -0.11 4.88
CA LEU A 160 8.25 0.62 5.18
C LEU A 160 9.29 0.50 4.05
N SER A 161 9.45 -0.69 3.46
CA SER A 161 10.37 -0.89 2.32
C SER A 161 9.90 -0.13 1.09
N GLN A 162 8.60 -0.12 0.80
CA GLN A 162 8.03 0.65 -0.32
C GLN A 162 8.26 2.15 -0.12
N ASN A 163 7.99 2.68 1.07
CA ASN A 163 8.18 4.10 1.39
C ASN A 163 9.67 4.49 1.41
N LEU A 164 10.55 3.59 1.83
CA LEU A 164 11.99 3.78 1.68
C LEU A 164 12.39 3.87 0.20
N GLY A 165 11.74 3.12 -0.68
CA GLY A 165 11.95 3.19 -2.13
C GLY A 165 11.63 4.59 -2.70
N TYR A 166 10.52 5.20 -2.30
CA TYR A 166 10.21 6.60 -2.67
C TYR A 166 11.33 7.54 -2.23
N LEU A 167 11.73 7.46 -0.95
CA LEU A 167 12.76 8.34 -0.39
C LEU A 167 14.10 8.17 -1.09
N VAL A 168 14.51 6.93 -1.36
CA VAL A 168 15.79 6.63 -2.05
C VAL A 168 15.82 7.27 -3.42
N VAL A 169 14.75 7.17 -4.20
CA VAL A 169 14.74 7.75 -5.55
C VAL A 169 14.58 9.26 -5.54
N TYR A 170 13.92 9.85 -4.55
CA TYR A 170 13.86 11.30 -4.38
C TYR A 170 15.24 11.89 -4.09
N VAL A 171 15.99 11.25 -3.18
CA VAL A 171 17.38 11.67 -2.87
C VAL A 171 18.30 11.42 -4.07
N ALA A 172 18.22 10.26 -4.70
CA ALA A 172 19.05 9.94 -5.86
C ALA A 172 18.77 10.90 -7.03
N GLY A 173 17.50 11.27 -7.26
CA GLY A 173 17.11 12.22 -8.30
C GLY A 173 17.58 13.67 -8.08
N ASP A 174 17.88 14.07 -6.83
CA ASP A 174 18.45 15.38 -6.52
C ASP A 174 19.97 15.43 -6.68
N VAL A 175 20.66 14.33 -6.35
CA VAL A 175 22.16 14.33 -6.26
C VAL A 175 22.86 13.59 -7.41
N MET A 176 22.15 12.77 -8.19
CA MET A 176 22.74 11.92 -9.21
C MET A 176 22.24 12.26 -10.62
N SER A 177 23.00 11.86 -11.63
CA SER A 177 22.58 12.01 -13.03
C SER A 177 21.44 11.04 -13.37
N PHE A 178 20.62 11.40 -14.35
CA PHE A 178 19.46 10.63 -14.82
C PHE A 178 19.78 9.16 -15.06
N TYR A 179 20.83 8.84 -15.79
CA TYR A 179 21.24 7.46 -16.05
C TYR A 179 21.77 6.73 -14.82
N ALA A 180 22.46 7.42 -13.90
CA ALA A 180 22.91 6.81 -12.65
C ALA A 180 21.72 6.34 -11.81
N VAL A 181 20.65 7.13 -11.72
CA VAL A 181 19.41 6.72 -11.05
C VAL A 181 18.78 5.50 -11.73
N LEU A 182 18.71 5.48 -13.06
CA LEU A 182 18.19 4.32 -13.81
C LEU A 182 19.00 3.04 -13.55
N TRP A 183 20.33 3.14 -13.51
CA TRP A 183 21.20 2.00 -13.21
C TRP A 183 20.96 1.47 -11.79
N ILE A 184 20.83 2.35 -10.80
CA ILE A 184 20.50 1.94 -9.43
C ILE A 184 19.13 1.24 -9.37
N CYS A 185 18.12 1.82 -10.01
CA CYS A 185 16.78 1.23 -10.06
C CYS A 185 16.76 -0.15 -10.72
N THR A 186 17.63 -0.40 -11.70
CA THR A 186 17.77 -1.69 -12.38
C THR A 186 18.62 -2.67 -11.55
N ALA A 187 19.68 -2.19 -10.91
CA ALA A 187 20.60 -3.02 -10.15
C ALA A 187 19.96 -3.64 -8.91
N VAL A 188 19.08 -2.88 -8.21
CA VAL A 188 18.42 -3.35 -6.99
C VAL A 188 17.66 -4.66 -7.21
N PRO A 189 16.68 -4.77 -8.14
CA PRO A 189 15.98 -6.03 -8.38
C PRO A 189 16.86 -7.09 -9.06
N ALA A 190 17.89 -6.73 -9.82
CA ALA A 190 18.82 -7.67 -10.41
C ALA A 190 19.70 -8.36 -9.35
N VAL A 191 20.24 -7.60 -8.40
CA VAL A 191 20.99 -8.14 -7.25
C VAL A 191 20.08 -9.01 -6.38
N PHE A 192 18.84 -8.57 -6.16
CA PHE A 192 17.85 -9.36 -5.44
C PHE A 192 17.62 -10.72 -6.10
N LEU A 193 17.44 -10.79 -7.41
CA LEU A 193 17.24 -12.06 -8.12
C LEU A 193 18.36 -13.06 -7.80
N VAL A 194 19.63 -12.62 -7.85
CA VAL A 194 20.78 -13.48 -7.57
C VAL A 194 20.80 -13.91 -6.10
N ALA A 195 20.60 -12.98 -5.18
CA ALA A 195 20.65 -13.25 -3.74
C ALA A 195 19.47 -14.14 -3.29
N PHE A 196 18.27 -13.93 -3.83
CA PHE A 196 17.07 -14.63 -3.40
C PHE A 196 16.96 -16.08 -3.90
N ILE A 197 17.73 -16.46 -4.91
CA ILE A 197 17.83 -17.86 -5.38
C ILE A 197 18.27 -18.80 -4.23
N ALA A 198 19.15 -18.34 -3.35
CA ALA A 198 19.64 -19.14 -2.23
C ALA A 198 18.66 -19.26 -1.05
N MET A 199 17.59 -18.42 -1.00
CA MET A 199 16.63 -18.43 0.09
C MET A 199 15.67 -19.63 0.01
N PRO A 200 15.20 -20.18 1.14
CA PRO A 200 14.24 -21.30 1.15
C PRO A 200 12.86 -20.86 0.68
N GLU A 201 12.05 -21.82 0.26
CA GLU A 201 10.61 -21.63 0.06
C GLU A 201 9.88 -21.61 1.42
N THR A 202 8.63 -21.12 1.47
CA THR A 202 7.88 -21.05 2.72
C THR A 202 7.50 -22.43 3.24
N PRO A 203 7.57 -22.69 4.57
CA PRO A 203 7.21 -23.98 5.15
C PRO A 203 5.76 -24.38 4.86
N VAL A 204 4.83 -23.42 4.88
CA VAL A 204 3.40 -23.62 4.61
C VAL A 204 3.18 -24.16 3.19
N PHE A 205 3.84 -23.55 2.20
CA PHE A 205 3.74 -24.03 0.81
C PHE A 205 4.34 -25.44 0.63
N LEU A 206 5.48 -25.73 1.28
CA LEU A 206 6.13 -27.04 1.20
C LEU A 206 5.25 -28.14 1.82
N VAL A 207 4.57 -27.86 2.94
CA VAL A 207 3.58 -28.76 3.54
C VAL A 207 2.41 -28.98 2.57
N LYS A 208 1.87 -27.92 1.96
CA LYS A 208 0.79 -28.00 0.96
C LYS A 208 1.15 -28.90 -0.23
N GLN A 209 2.43 -28.93 -0.62
CA GLN A 209 2.98 -29.80 -1.68
C GLN A 209 3.33 -31.22 -1.20
N GLY A 210 3.17 -31.53 0.09
CA GLY A 210 3.56 -32.83 0.68
C GLY A 210 5.07 -33.00 0.86
N LYS A 211 5.87 -31.95 0.71
CA LYS A 211 7.33 -31.96 0.83
C LYS A 211 7.78 -31.73 2.27
N ILE A 212 7.35 -32.64 3.19
CA ILE A 212 7.53 -32.47 4.64
C ILE A 212 9.00 -32.33 5.05
N LYS A 213 9.92 -33.08 4.40
CA LYS A 213 11.36 -32.97 4.72
C LYS A 213 11.93 -31.60 4.41
N GLU A 214 11.54 -31.01 3.26
CA GLU A 214 11.95 -29.66 2.86
C GLU A 214 11.31 -28.61 3.76
N ALA A 215 10.03 -28.79 4.12
CA ALA A 215 9.31 -27.91 5.06
C ALA A 215 9.99 -27.87 6.43
N ARG A 216 10.40 -29.04 6.95
CA ARG A 216 11.16 -29.15 8.19
C ARG A 216 12.50 -28.43 8.12
N ALA A 217 13.25 -28.61 7.05
CA ALA A 217 14.53 -27.92 6.85
C ALA A 217 14.36 -26.39 6.76
N ALA A 218 13.35 -25.92 6.03
CA ALA A 218 13.04 -24.49 5.92
C ALA A 218 12.63 -23.88 7.28
N LEU A 219 11.78 -24.56 8.04
CA LEU A 219 11.34 -24.11 9.36
C LEU A 219 12.48 -24.15 10.39
N ALA A 220 13.35 -25.18 10.33
CA ALA A 220 14.55 -25.27 11.15
C ALA A 220 15.50 -24.10 10.91
N TRP A 221 15.72 -23.76 9.63
CA TRP A 221 16.53 -22.58 9.26
C TRP A 221 15.90 -21.28 9.77
N LEU A 222 14.58 -21.08 9.59
CA LEU A 222 13.87 -19.88 10.05
C LEU A 222 13.89 -19.74 11.57
N ARG A 223 13.84 -20.83 12.32
CA ARG A 223 13.88 -20.83 13.80
C ARG A 223 15.28 -20.97 14.37
N ASN A 224 16.29 -21.19 13.51
CA ASN A 224 17.67 -21.49 13.88
C ASN A 224 17.77 -22.64 14.92
N THR A 225 17.06 -23.73 14.66
CA THR A 225 16.99 -24.93 15.50
C THR A 225 17.45 -26.16 14.71
N SER A 226 17.70 -27.26 15.41
CA SER A 226 18.00 -28.54 14.76
C SER A 226 16.74 -29.11 14.09
N THR A 227 16.94 -29.85 12.98
CA THR A 227 15.85 -30.58 12.30
C THR A 227 15.18 -31.67 13.17
N ASP A 228 15.85 -32.09 14.25
CA ASP A 228 15.37 -33.15 15.15
C ASP A 228 14.70 -32.60 16.41
N ASP A 229 14.44 -31.30 16.45
CA ASP A 229 13.77 -30.65 17.57
C ASP A 229 12.28 -31.05 17.65
N LYS A 230 11.81 -31.40 18.85
CA LYS A 230 10.43 -31.81 19.09
C LYS A 230 9.43 -30.67 18.84
N ASP A 231 9.81 -29.44 19.19
CA ASP A 231 8.95 -28.26 18.97
C ASP A 231 8.76 -28.00 17.46
N LEU A 232 9.75 -28.39 16.65
CA LEU A 232 9.67 -28.33 15.19
C LEU A 232 8.70 -29.36 14.63
N GLU A 233 8.73 -30.59 15.17
CA GLU A 233 7.81 -31.63 14.77
C GLU A 233 6.34 -31.28 15.06
N GLU A 234 6.09 -30.74 16.27
CA GLU A 234 4.75 -30.27 16.66
C GLU A 234 4.26 -29.15 15.72
N ALA A 235 5.15 -28.21 15.35
CA ALA A 235 4.80 -27.13 14.43
C ALA A 235 4.49 -27.65 13.02
N ILE A 236 5.21 -28.64 12.50
CA ILE A 236 4.91 -29.25 11.21
C ILE A 236 3.57 -29.97 11.26
N GLN A 237 3.29 -30.75 12.31
CA GLN A 237 2.00 -31.42 12.47
C GLN A 237 0.84 -30.42 12.59
N GLN A 238 1.07 -29.28 13.21
CA GLN A 238 0.06 -28.22 13.24
C GLN A 238 -0.22 -27.65 11.83
N LEU A 239 0.81 -27.38 11.03
CA LEU A 239 0.65 -26.92 9.64
C LEU A 239 -0.08 -27.95 8.78
N GLU A 240 0.20 -29.26 8.96
CA GLU A 240 -0.51 -30.34 8.26
C GLU A 240 -2.01 -30.36 8.63
N ARG A 241 -2.34 -30.24 9.92
CA ARG A 241 -3.75 -30.16 10.38
C ARG A 241 -4.47 -28.93 9.85
N GLU A 242 -3.80 -27.77 9.83
CA GLU A 242 -4.36 -26.54 9.28
C GLU A 242 -4.64 -26.67 7.76
N GLU A 243 -3.73 -27.33 7.02
CA GLU A 243 -3.92 -27.58 5.58
C GLU A 243 -5.06 -28.60 5.32
N GLU A 244 -5.15 -29.67 6.10
CA GLU A 244 -6.25 -30.64 6.01
C GLU A 244 -7.60 -29.97 6.30
N LEU A 245 -7.66 -29.13 7.32
CA LEU A 245 -8.84 -28.35 7.65
C LEU A 245 -9.21 -27.39 6.50
N ALA A 246 -8.23 -26.68 5.95
CA ALA A 246 -8.43 -25.78 4.82
C ALA A 246 -8.96 -26.52 3.58
N ARG A 247 -8.46 -27.72 3.28
CA ARG A 247 -8.95 -28.58 2.18
C ARG A 247 -10.38 -29.08 2.41
N SER A 248 -10.75 -29.36 3.66
CA SER A 248 -12.10 -29.83 4.02
C SER A 248 -13.16 -28.73 3.97
N MET A 249 -12.77 -27.48 4.08
CA MET A 249 -13.68 -26.34 4.05
C MET A 249 -14.22 -26.10 2.63
N LYS A 250 -15.53 -25.87 2.53
CA LYS A 250 -16.15 -25.44 1.26
C LYS A 250 -15.58 -24.09 0.83
N LYS A 251 -15.11 -24.01 -0.43
CA LYS A 251 -14.67 -22.74 -0.99
C LYS A 251 -15.82 -21.74 -1.01
N ALA A 252 -15.56 -20.52 -0.53
CA ALA A 252 -16.51 -19.43 -0.63
C ALA A 252 -16.82 -19.11 -2.10
N THR A 253 -18.05 -18.75 -2.37
CA THR A 253 -18.52 -18.35 -3.69
C THR A 253 -19.12 -16.94 -3.61
N TRP A 254 -19.09 -16.20 -4.71
CA TRP A 254 -19.76 -14.91 -4.79
C TRP A 254 -21.25 -15.01 -4.39
N ARG A 255 -21.89 -16.10 -4.75
CA ARG A 255 -23.29 -16.35 -4.39
C ARG A 255 -23.49 -16.40 -2.87
N SER A 256 -22.59 -17.07 -2.12
CA SER A 256 -22.69 -17.14 -0.64
C SER A 256 -22.49 -15.76 0.00
N LEU A 257 -21.62 -14.91 -0.58
CA LEU A 257 -21.38 -13.56 -0.11
C LEU A 257 -22.64 -12.66 -0.27
N PHE A 258 -23.36 -12.78 -1.39
CA PHE A 258 -24.57 -11.98 -1.64
C PHE A 258 -25.81 -12.53 -0.92
N GLN A 259 -25.83 -13.81 -0.57
CA GLN A 259 -26.95 -14.43 0.15
C GLN A 259 -27.01 -14.04 1.63
N ASP A 260 -25.87 -13.92 2.27
CA ASP A 260 -25.80 -13.48 3.67
C ASP A 260 -25.72 -11.95 3.77
N LYS A 261 -26.78 -11.35 4.34
CA LYS A 261 -26.91 -9.89 4.47
C LYS A 261 -25.81 -9.27 5.32
N THR A 262 -25.30 -9.98 6.32
CA THR A 262 -24.25 -9.48 7.21
C THR A 262 -22.90 -9.51 6.53
N THR A 263 -22.57 -10.60 5.84
CA THR A 263 -21.36 -10.72 5.01
C THR A 263 -21.37 -9.70 3.87
N PHE A 264 -22.53 -9.44 3.24
CA PHE A 264 -22.66 -8.40 2.21
C PHE A 264 -22.48 -6.98 2.79
N GLN A 265 -22.96 -6.72 4.00
CA GLN A 265 -22.73 -5.45 4.68
C GLN A 265 -21.25 -5.25 5.01
N ALA A 266 -20.57 -6.28 5.50
CA ALA A 266 -19.13 -6.27 5.71
C ALA A 266 -18.35 -5.99 4.40
N PHE A 267 -18.79 -6.62 3.29
CA PHE A 267 -18.21 -6.37 1.95
C PHE A 267 -18.37 -4.91 1.52
N ARG A 268 -19.57 -4.35 1.71
CA ARG A 268 -19.83 -2.93 1.41
C ARG A 268 -18.95 -1.99 2.22
N ILE A 269 -18.74 -2.30 3.51
CA ILE A 269 -17.87 -1.50 4.40
C ILE A 269 -16.44 -1.55 3.90
N SER A 270 -15.90 -2.75 3.66
CA SER A 270 -14.55 -2.92 3.14
C SER A 270 -14.35 -2.16 1.83
N LEU A 271 -15.26 -2.31 0.87
CA LEU A 271 -15.17 -1.64 -0.43
C LEU A 271 -15.20 -0.10 -0.30
N ASN A 272 -16.11 0.45 0.50
CA ASN A 272 -16.21 1.92 0.65
C ASN A 272 -15.01 2.52 1.38
N VAL A 273 -14.48 1.83 2.39
CA VAL A 273 -13.30 2.30 3.12
C VAL A 273 -12.07 2.34 2.20
N MET A 274 -11.87 1.29 1.38
CA MET A 274 -10.79 1.25 0.39
C MET A 274 -10.98 2.31 -0.70
N LEU A 275 -12.16 2.39 -1.31
CA LEU A 275 -12.45 3.43 -2.31
C LEU A 275 -12.21 4.84 -1.80
N SER A 276 -12.60 5.13 -0.57
CA SER A 276 -12.37 6.43 0.06
C SER A 276 -10.88 6.75 0.20
N GLN A 277 -10.09 5.75 0.57
CA GLN A 277 -8.64 5.91 0.73
C GLN A 277 -7.96 6.06 -0.64
N GLU A 278 -8.24 5.21 -1.62
CA GLU A 278 -7.59 5.28 -2.92
C GLU A 278 -7.99 6.50 -3.75
N THR A 279 -9.21 7.03 -3.57
CA THR A 279 -9.65 8.23 -4.30
C THR A 279 -9.36 9.55 -3.56
N CYS A 280 -8.64 9.52 -2.44
CA CYS A 280 -8.33 10.71 -1.64
C CYS A 280 -7.26 11.65 -2.24
N GLY A 281 -6.56 11.25 -3.30
CA GLY A 281 -5.56 12.08 -3.98
C GLY A 281 -4.13 11.94 -3.45
N TYR A 282 -3.85 11.10 -2.46
CA TYR A 282 -2.51 10.95 -1.89
C TYR A 282 -1.48 10.51 -2.94
N LEU A 283 -1.87 9.59 -3.83
CA LEU A 283 -1.01 9.07 -4.88
C LEU A 283 -0.63 10.16 -5.89
N VAL A 284 -1.58 11.05 -6.23
CA VAL A 284 -1.33 12.23 -7.06
C VAL A 284 -0.32 13.15 -6.39
N VAL A 285 -0.50 13.41 -5.09
CA VAL A 285 0.45 14.23 -4.32
C VAL A 285 1.86 13.63 -4.36
N LEU A 286 2.01 12.30 -4.22
CA LEU A 286 3.33 11.66 -4.26
C LEU A 286 3.97 11.68 -5.66
N MET A 287 3.21 11.33 -6.70
CA MET A 287 3.75 11.22 -8.06
C MET A 287 4.03 12.57 -8.72
N TYR A 288 3.25 13.58 -8.39
CA TYR A 288 3.35 14.94 -8.94
C TYR A 288 3.88 15.97 -7.93
N ALA A 289 4.44 15.51 -6.79
CA ALA A 289 4.94 16.38 -5.73
C ALA A 289 5.88 17.49 -6.26
N GLY A 290 6.83 17.14 -7.13
CA GLY A 290 7.76 18.10 -7.73
C GLY A 290 7.02 19.19 -8.51
N SER A 291 6.09 18.84 -9.40
CA SER A 291 5.31 19.79 -10.21
C SER A 291 4.37 20.64 -9.35
N ILE A 292 3.79 20.08 -8.27
CA ILE A 292 2.94 20.84 -7.34
C ILE A 292 3.78 21.87 -6.59
N PHE A 293 4.98 21.48 -6.14
CA PHE A 293 5.91 22.39 -5.48
C PHE A 293 6.45 23.47 -6.43
N GLU A 294 6.70 23.14 -7.70
CA GLU A 294 7.11 24.12 -8.71
C GLU A 294 6.05 25.20 -8.90
N GLN A 295 4.78 24.82 -9.08
CA GLN A 295 3.66 25.76 -9.16
C GLN A 295 3.49 26.60 -7.88
N ALA A 296 3.72 25.98 -6.71
CA ALA A 296 3.70 26.70 -5.45
C ALA A 296 4.90 27.67 -5.34
N SER A 297 6.07 27.30 -5.83
CA SER A 297 7.32 28.08 -5.68
C SER A 297 7.35 29.35 -6.53
N GLU A 298 6.60 29.43 -7.64
CA GLU A 298 6.43 30.67 -8.42
C GLU A 298 5.89 31.83 -7.56
N SER A 299 5.17 31.51 -6.50
CA SER A 299 4.57 32.47 -5.56
C SER A 299 5.41 32.67 -4.29
N ILE A 300 6.62 32.06 -4.18
CA ILE A 300 7.34 31.95 -2.91
C ILE A 300 8.81 32.35 -3.02
N SER A 301 9.29 33.11 -2.02
CA SER A 301 10.71 33.36 -1.75
C SER A 301 11.43 32.18 -1.02
N LEU A 302 10.90 30.94 -1.03
CA LEU A 302 11.55 29.77 -0.42
C LEU A 302 12.71 29.32 -1.31
N LYS A 303 13.93 29.35 -0.78
CA LYS A 303 15.18 28.98 -1.47
C LYS A 303 15.39 27.47 -1.67
N LEU A 304 14.38 26.62 -1.38
CA LEU A 304 14.47 25.16 -1.55
C LEU A 304 13.99 24.77 -2.95
N SER A 305 14.83 24.02 -3.69
CA SER A 305 14.41 23.45 -4.97
C SER A 305 13.22 22.49 -4.81
N PRO A 306 12.35 22.32 -5.83
CA PRO A 306 11.23 21.39 -5.79
C PRO A 306 11.63 19.97 -5.39
N ASN A 307 12.77 19.46 -5.86
CA ASN A 307 13.30 18.15 -5.51
C ASN A 307 13.60 18.02 -4.00
N LYS A 308 14.19 19.05 -3.38
CA LYS A 308 14.46 19.05 -1.93
C LYS A 308 13.19 19.04 -1.10
N GLN A 309 12.16 19.75 -1.58
CA GLN A 309 10.84 19.72 -0.94
C GLN A 309 10.20 18.32 -1.03
N THR A 310 10.35 17.64 -2.16
CA THR A 310 9.90 16.25 -2.35
C THR A 310 10.63 15.28 -1.41
N ILE A 311 11.94 15.49 -1.15
CA ILE A 311 12.68 14.68 -0.16
C ILE A 311 12.08 14.85 1.24
N VAL A 312 11.71 16.10 1.62
CA VAL A 312 11.04 16.34 2.92
C VAL A 312 9.74 15.53 3.03
N VAL A 313 8.92 15.52 1.97
CA VAL A 313 7.69 14.73 1.91
C VAL A 313 7.99 13.22 2.09
N GLY A 314 9.03 12.69 1.42
CA GLY A 314 9.45 11.29 1.57
C GLY A 314 9.89 10.94 3.00
N VAL A 315 10.64 11.83 3.67
CA VAL A 315 11.01 11.66 5.09
C VAL A 315 9.77 11.65 5.98
N ILE A 316 8.84 12.55 5.77
CA ILE A 316 7.59 12.63 6.55
C ILE A 316 6.73 11.38 6.32
N GLN A 317 6.68 10.85 5.11
CA GLN A 317 6.00 9.59 4.81
C GLN A 317 6.60 8.41 5.58
N MET A 318 7.92 8.31 5.63
CA MET A 318 8.62 7.31 6.45
C MET A 318 8.27 7.44 7.93
N LEU A 319 8.28 8.65 8.47
CA LEU A 319 7.91 8.91 9.86
C LEU A 319 6.44 8.50 10.13
N GLY A 320 5.51 8.83 9.23
CA GLY A 320 4.12 8.42 9.31
C GLY A 320 3.96 6.90 9.39
N SER A 321 4.68 6.16 8.54
CA SER A 321 4.63 4.69 8.51
C SER A 321 5.20 4.04 9.77
N VAL A 322 6.27 4.62 10.34
CA VAL A 322 6.81 4.17 11.63
C VAL A 322 5.79 4.41 12.75
N VAL A 323 5.15 5.57 12.76
CA VAL A 323 4.09 5.91 13.71
C VAL A 323 2.89 4.97 13.55
N ALA A 324 2.48 4.65 12.32
CA ALA A 324 1.43 3.68 12.04
C ALA A 324 1.72 2.33 12.70
N SER A 325 2.92 1.80 12.51
CA SER A 325 3.33 0.51 13.08
C SER A 325 3.24 0.46 14.61
N CYS A 326 3.35 1.61 15.28
CA CYS A 326 3.25 1.73 16.74
C CYS A 326 1.84 1.98 17.27
N ILE A 327 0.99 2.62 16.45
CA ILE A 327 -0.30 3.17 16.92
C ILE A 327 -1.48 2.27 16.50
N VAL A 328 -1.44 1.63 15.34
CA VAL A 328 -2.55 0.82 14.79
C VAL A 328 -3.08 -0.20 15.80
N GLU A 329 -2.19 -0.86 16.54
CA GLU A 329 -2.58 -1.85 17.55
C GLU A 329 -3.13 -1.22 18.85
N LYS A 330 -2.83 0.05 19.13
CA LYS A 330 -3.18 0.70 20.40
C LYS A 330 -4.50 1.48 20.35
N THR A 331 -4.73 2.24 19.28
CA THR A 331 -5.82 3.23 19.19
C THR A 331 -7.17 2.68 18.73
N GLY A 332 -7.22 1.48 18.16
CA GLY A 332 -8.42 0.99 17.48
C GLY A 332 -8.49 1.46 16.02
N ARG A 333 -9.15 0.65 15.19
CA ARG A 333 -9.12 0.82 13.72
C ARG A 333 -10.04 1.94 13.26
N LYS A 334 -11.25 2.00 13.82
CA LYS A 334 -12.28 2.98 13.46
C LYS A 334 -11.83 4.42 13.69
N TRP A 335 -11.37 4.72 14.90
CA TRP A 335 -11.03 6.09 15.29
C TRP A 335 -9.71 6.55 14.66
N LEU A 336 -8.76 5.63 14.45
CA LEU A 336 -7.53 5.93 13.73
C LEU A 336 -7.84 6.28 12.27
N LEU A 337 -8.67 5.48 11.60
CA LEU A 337 -9.10 5.75 10.23
C LEU A 337 -9.84 7.09 10.12
N ALA A 338 -10.82 7.34 10.99
CA ALA A 338 -11.60 8.58 10.98
C ALA A 338 -10.72 9.82 11.23
N GLY A 339 -9.79 9.74 12.19
CA GLY A 339 -8.90 10.84 12.53
C GLY A 339 -7.89 11.15 11.42
N THR A 340 -7.30 10.12 10.81
CA THR A 340 -6.31 10.28 9.73
C THR A 340 -6.98 10.74 8.42
N SER A 341 -8.15 10.20 8.06
CA SER A 341 -8.90 10.68 6.89
C SER A 341 -9.36 12.12 7.04
N LEU A 342 -9.79 12.53 8.26
CA LEU A 342 -10.13 13.93 8.54
C LEU A 342 -8.93 14.85 8.41
N ALA A 343 -7.77 14.46 8.98
CA ALA A 343 -6.55 15.25 8.90
C ALA A 343 -6.05 15.39 7.45
N THR A 344 -6.09 14.31 6.65
CA THR A 344 -5.79 14.34 5.21
C THR A 344 -6.73 15.29 4.48
N GLY A 345 -8.04 15.21 4.74
CA GLY A 345 -9.04 16.09 4.13
C GLY A 345 -8.83 17.57 4.47
N LEU A 346 -8.54 17.90 5.72
CA LEU A 346 -8.23 19.27 6.15
C LEU A 346 -6.94 19.80 5.50
N SER A 347 -5.92 18.96 5.37
CA SER A 347 -4.66 19.31 4.72
C SER A 347 -4.85 19.62 3.23
N LEU A 348 -5.62 18.80 2.51
CA LEU A 348 -5.95 19.02 1.10
C LEU A 348 -6.83 20.24 0.89
N LEU A 349 -7.78 20.50 1.82
CA LEU A 349 -8.59 21.73 1.79
C LEU A 349 -7.72 22.97 1.97
N ALA A 350 -6.78 22.93 2.92
CA ALA A 350 -5.85 24.02 3.15
C ALA A 350 -4.96 24.27 1.91
N LEU A 351 -4.50 23.19 1.26
CA LEU A 351 -3.72 23.29 0.02
C LEU A 351 -4.54 23.88 -1.13
N GLY A 352 -5.77 23.40 -1.35
CA GLY A 352 -6.69 23.94 -2.35
C GLY A 352 -7.05 25.41 -2.10
N ALA A 353 -7.34 25.75 -0.84
CA ALA A 353 -7.62 27.15 -0.44
C ALA A 353 -6.41 28.06 -0.67
N TRP A 354 -5.19 27.59 -0.38
CA TRP A 354 -3.97 28.33 -0.64
C TRP A 354 -3.80 28.67 -2.13
N PHE A 355 -3.93 27.68 -3.02
CA PHE A 355 -3.88 27.88 -4.47
C PHE A 355 -4.97 28.83 -4.96
N TYR A 356 -6.20 28.72 -4.41
CA TYR A 356 -7.30 29.60 -4.77
C TYR A 356 -7.03 31.06 -4.38
N VAL A 357 -6.64 31.32 -3.14
CA VAL A 357 -6.35 32.67 -2.65
C VAL A 357 -5.17 33.29 -3.37
N THR A 358 -4.13 32.51 -3.66
CA THR A 358 -2.97 32.97 -4.43
C THR A 358 -3.36 33.35 -5.88
N SER A 359 -4.30 32.62 -6.49
CA SER A 359 -4.83 32.97 -7.83
C SER A 359 -5.54 34.32 -7.86
N LEU A 360 -6.03 34.79 -6.71
CA LEU A 360 -6.61 36.15 -6.56
C LEU A 360 -5.55 37.23 -6.31
N SER A 361 -4.25 36.93 -6.52
CA SER A 361 -3.13 37.85 -6.30
C SER A 361 -2.97 38.30 -4.83
N VAL A 362 -3.52 37.54 -3.87
CA VAL A 362 -3.32 37.76 -2.43
C VAL A 362 -2.06 37.05 -1.99
N TRP A 363 -1.14 37.78 -1.38
CA TRP A 363 0.08 37.17 -0.85
C TRP A 363 -0.19 36.28 0.36
N LEU A 364 0.26 35.04 0.29
CA LEU A 364 0.23 34.05 1.38
C LEU A 364 1.62 33.49 1.63
N PRO A 365 1.94 33.08 2.87
CA PRO A 365 3.21 32.46 3.19
C PRO A 365 3.41 31.16 2.42
N GLY A 366 4.55 31.02 1.79
CA GLY A 366 4.84 29.86 0.94
C GLY A 366 5.25 28.58 1.64
N TRP A 367 5.48 28.61 2.95
CA TRP A 367 5.66 27.39 3.72
C TRP A 367 4.33 26.64 3.96
N LEU A 368 3.18 27.29 3.77
CA LEU A 368 1.86 26.72 4.01
C LEU A 368 1.56 25.51 3.10
N PRO A 369 1.74 25.54 1.77
CA PRO A 369 1.51 24.38 0.92
C PRO A 369 2.47 23.22 1.26
N VAL A 370 3.72 23.51 1.62
CA VAL A 370 4.68 22.47 2.05
C VAL A 370 4.17 21.79 3.32
N LEU A 371 3.75 22.57 4.32
CA LEU A 371 3.18 22.04 5.55
C LEU A 371 1.90 21.22 5.29
N ALA A 372 1.01 21.72 4.43
CA ALA A 372 -0.23 21.03 4.09
C ALA A 372 0.06 19.67 3.39
N MET A 373 1.01 19.63 2.44
CA MET A 373 1.42 18.38 1.81
C MET A 373 2.08 17.42 2.81
N CYS A 374 2.95 17.90 3.69
CA CYS A 374 3.56 17.10 4.73
C CYS A 374 2.51 16.49 5.69
N LEU A 375 1.52 17.28 6.11
CA LEU A 375 0.43 16.79 6.96
C LEU A 375 -0.47 15.79 6.24
N CYS A 376 -0.77 16.02 4.95
CA CYS A 376 -1.51 15.10 4.10
C CYS A 376 -0.83 13.73 4.07
N ILE A 377 0.44 13.70 3.66
CA ILE A 377 1.22 12.46 3.50
C ILE A 377 1.49 11.78 4.85
N PHE A 378 1.77 12.55 5.91
CA PHE A 378 1.92 11.99 7.26
C PHE A 378 0.65 11.30 7.73
N SER A 379 -0.50 11.96 7.60
CA SER A 379 -1.79 11.42 8.04
C SER A 379 -2.19 10.19 7.24
N ASP A 380 -1.94 10.20 5.94
CA ASP A 380 -2.17 9.07 5.06
C ASP A 380 -1.31 7.88 5.51
N ALA A 381 0.01 8.05 5.58
CA ALA A 381 0.94 6.99 5.99
C ALA A 381 0.74 6.52 7.43
N ALA A 382 0.28 7.39 8.35
CA ALA A 382 0.08 7.07 9.77
C ALA A 382 -1.17 6.21 10.04
N GLY A 383 -2.16 6.19 9.13
CA GLY A 383 -3.38 5.43 9.38
C GLY A 383 -4.29 5.28 8.18
N TYR A 384 -4.46 6.31 7.36
CA TYR A 384 -5.45 6.26 6.29
C TYR A 384 -5.12 5.16 5.25
N GLN A 385 -3.84 4.99 4.91
CA GLN A 385 -3.36 3.95 3.99
C GLN A 385 -3.39 2.53 4.59
N PRO A 386 -2.81 2.24 5.78
CA PRO A 386 -2.71 0.85 6.26
C PRO A 386 -3.99 0.31 6.88
N VAL A 387 -4.84 1.15 7.51
CA VAL A 387 -5.99 0.69 8.29
C VAL A 387 -7.10 0.04 7.44
N PRO A 388 -7.43 0.48 6.23
CA PRO A 388 -8.39 -0.20 5.35
C PRO A 388 -8.08 -1.67 5.08
N TYR A 389 -6.81 -2.00 4.84
CA TYR A 389 -6.37 -3.39 4.64
C TYR A 389 -6.53 -4.23 5.90
N VAL A 390 -6.23 -3.64 7.07
CA VAL A 390 -6.42 -4.30 8.38
C VAL A 390 -7.89 -4.58 8.60
N ILE A 391 -8.77 -3.57 8.46
CA ILE A 391 -10.23 -3.72 8.60
C ILE A 391 -10.75 -4.79 7.63
N THR A 392 -10.35 -4.76 6.37
CA THR A 392 -10.76 -5.77 5.38
C THR A 392 -10.35 -7.18 5.82
N SER A 393 -9.15 -7.35 6.38
CA SER A 393 -8.70 -8.65 6.86
C SER A 393 -9.43 -9.13 8.14
N GLU A 394 -9.89 -8.23 8.98
CA GLU A 394 -10.60 -8.52 10.24
C GLU A 394 -12.12 -8.74 10.04
N LEU A 395 -12.72 -8.14 8.98
CA LEU A 395 -14.15 -8.26 8.68
C LEU A 395 -14.57 -9.64 8.13
N PHE A 396 -13.65 -10.43 7.58
CA PHE A 396 -14.03 -11.67 6.89
C PHE A 396 -13.41 -12.91 7.51
N SER A 397 -14.23 -13.97 7.60
CA SER A 397 -13.77 -15.30 7.92
C SER A 397 -12.74 -15.79 6.88
N PHE A 398 -11.94 -16.78 7.27
CA PHE A 398 -10.90 -17.36 6.41
C PHE A 398 -11.41 -17.75 5.01
N GLN A 399 -12.66 -18.24 4.92
CA GLN A 399 -13.27 -18.68 3.66
C GLN A 399 -13.48 -17.55 2.65
N HIS A 400 -13.98 -16.39 3.08
CA HIS A 400 -14.33 -15.25 2.21
C HIS A 400 -13.17 -14.27 2.02
N ARG A 401 -12.22 -14.25 2.96
CA ARG A 401 -11.14 -13.26 3.01
C ARG A 401 -10.35 -13.15 1.70
N GLY A 402 -9.87 -14.30 1.17
CA GLY A 402 -9.07 -14.29 -0.05
C GLY A 402 -9.81 -13.73 -1.27
N MET A 403 -11.06 -14.16 -1.46
CA MET A 403 -11.90 -13.71 -2.57
C MET A 403 -12.21 -12.20 -2.48
N VAL A 404 -12.59 -11.74 -1.28
CA VAL A 404 -12.93 -10.32 -1.07
C VAL A 404 -11.68 -9.45 -1.19
N THR A 405 -10.57 -9.83 -0.57
CA THR A 405 -9.33 -9.06 -0.66
C THR A 405 -8.86 -8.92 -2.11
N SER A 406 -8.88 -10.00 -2.89
CA SER A 406 -8.50 -9.92 -4.31
C SER A 406 -9.41 -9.00 -5.13
N PHE A 407 -10.73 -9.04 -4.88
CA PHE A 407 -11.68 -8.15 -5.57
C PHE A 407 -11.46 -6.70 -5.18
N VAL A 408 -11.33 -6.44 -3.87
CA VAL A 408 -11.09 -5.08 -3.34
C VAL A 408 -9.79 -4.52 -3.91
N SER A 409 -8.71 -5.33 -3.97
CA SER A 409 -7.44 -4.90 -4.59
C SER A 409 -7.55 -4.62 -6.09
N SER A 410 -8.45 -5.30 -6.81
CA SER A 410 -8.71 -4.98 -8.23
C SER A 410 -9.45 -3.65 -8.38
N VAL A 411 -10.40 -3.36 -7.49
CA VAL A 411 -11.11 -2.06 -7.45
C VAL A 411 -10.17 -0.93 -7.03
N ASP A 412 -9.27 -1.18 -6.11
CA ASP A 412 -8.15 -0.34 -5.68
C ASP A 412 -7.31 0.11 -6.88
N ALA A 413 -6.76 -0.86 -7.60
CA ALA A 413 -5.96 -0.59 -8.79
C ALA A 413 -6.75 0.17 -9.87
N LEU A 414 -8.05 -0.11 -10.02
CA LEU A 414 -8.92 0.66 -10.93
C LEU A 414 -9.06 2.11 -10.46
N SER A 415 -9.22 2.34 -9.16
CA SER A 415 -9.33 3.69 -8.58
C SER A 415 -8.04 4.48 -8.77
N ASP A 416 -6.89 3.85 -8.54
CA ASP A 416 -5.58 4.44 -8.78
C ASP A 416 -5.36 4.79 -10.25
N PHE A 417 -5.74 3.88 -11.16
CA PHE A 417 -5.70 4.15 -12.60
C PHE A 417 -6.56 5.36 -12.98
N LEU A 418 -7.81 5.38 -12.53
CA LEU A 418 -8.75 6.46 -12.84
C LEU A 418 -8.30 7.80 -12.24
N GLN A 419 -7.87 7.81 -10.98
CA GLN A 419 -7.42 9.00 -10.28
C GLN A 419 -6.19 9.62 -10.95
N THR A 420 -5.16 8.83 -11.22
CA THR A 420 -3.93 9.31 -11.84
C THR A 420 -4.14 9.74 -13.30
N LYS A 421 -5.01 9.03 -14.03
CA LYS A 421 -5.35 9.39 -15.42
C LYS A 421 -6.24 10.63 -15.51
N ALA A 422 -7.15 10.81 -14.56
CA ALA A 422 -8.06 11.94 -14.53
C ALA A 422 -7.37 13.26 -14.06
N TYR A 423 -6.23 13.16 -13.38
CA TYR A 423 -5.57 14.33 -12.78
C TYR A 423 -5.26 15.43 -13.78
N ASP A 424 -4.55 15.14 -14.87
CA ASP A 424 -4.18 16.14 -15.88
C ASP A 424 -5.40 16.79 -16.58
N PRO A 425 -6.41 16.04 -17.04
CA PRO A 425 -7.65 16.64 -17.55
C PRO A 425 -8.35 17.54 -16.53
N LEU A 426 -8.47 17.07 -15.27
CA LEU A 426 -9.10 17.85 -14.21
C LEU A 426 -8.31 19.12 -13.88
N LEU A 427 -6.98 19.04 -13.85
CA LEU A 427 -6.10 20.18 -13.65
C LEU A 427 -6.30 21.24 -14.72
N LYS A 428 -6.39 20.84 -16.00
CA LYS A 428 -6.58 21.76 -17.14
C LYS A 428 -7.99 22.35 -17.21
N LEU A 429 -9.01 21.60 -16.79
CA LEU A 429 -10.42 22.03 -16.84
C LEU A 429 -10.83 22.89 -15.64
N LEU A 430 -10.42 22.51 -14.45
CA LEU A 430 -10.90 23.10 -13.21
C LEU A 430 -9.85 23.95 -12.50
N GLY A 431 -8.57 23.75 -12.81
CA GLY A 431 -7.45 24.33 -12.09
C GLY A 431 -7.08 23.54 -10.83
N ILE A 432 -5.83 23.70 -10.37
CA ILE A 432 -5.23 22.93 -9.29
C ILE A 432 -6.02 23.04 -7.96
N HIS A 433 -6.55 24.22 -7.65
CA HIS A 433 -7.30 24.46 -6.41
C HIS A 433 -8.58 23.62 -6.30
N TRP A 434 -9.35 23.49 -7.39
CA TRP A 434 -10.56 22.66 -7.39
C TRP A 434 -10.24 21.16 -7.29
N VAL A 435 -9.15 20.71 -7.89
CA VAL A 435 -8.72 19.31 -7.79
C VAL A 435 -8.48 18.93 -6.34
N PHE A 436 -7.75 19.75 -5.57
CA PHE A 436 -7.51 19.46 -4.14
C PHE A 436 -8.78 19.60 -3.28
N ILE A 437 -9.69 20.51 -3.63
CA ILE A 437 -10.97 20.64 -2.95
C ILE A 437 -11.83 19.37 -3.18
N ILE A 438 -11.85 18.84 -4.40
CA ILE A 438 -12.56 17.57 -4.69
C ILE A 438 -11.99 16.42 -3.86
N PHE A 439 -10.68 16.25 -3.81
CA PHE A 439 -10.03 15.22 -2.98
C PHE A 439 -10.33 15.42 -1.49
N SER A 440 -10.35 16.67 -1.01
CA SER A 440 -10.74 16.97 0.37
C SER A 440 -12.19 16.54 0.67
N ILE A 441 -13.13 16.80 -0.24
CA ILE A 441 -14.53 16.37 -0.10
C ILE A 441 -14.60 14.83 0.00
N VAL A 442 -13.87 14.11 -0.82
CA VAL A 442 -13.81 12.63 -0.74
C VAL A 442 -13.32 12.17 0.65
N CYS A 443 -12.28 12.79 1.19
CA CYS A 443 -11.79 12.48 2.54
C CYS A 443 -12.85 12.75 3.62
N PHE A 444 -13.60 13.87 3.53
CA PHE A 444 -14.67 14.18 4.49
C PHE A 444 -15.84 13.20 4.38
N LEU A 445 -16.23 12.81 3.17
CA LEU A 445 -17.24 11.77 2.95
C LEU A 445 -16.77 10.41 3.52
N GLY A 446 -15.49 10.05 3.32
CA GLY A 446 -14.87 8.86 3.91
C GLY A 446 -14.85 8.90 5.42
N THR A 447 -14.50 10.04 6.02
CA THR A 447 -14.56 10.26 7.47
C THR A 447 -15.98 10.07 8.00
N PHE A 448 -16.95 10.73 7.37
CA PHE A 448 -18.35 10.61 7.73
C PHE A 448 -18.85 9.15 7.64
N TYR A 449 -18.51 8.47 6.52
CA TYR A 449 -18.84 7.06 6.34
C TYR A 449 -18.22 6.19 7.43
N THR A 450 -16.95 6.40 7.75
CA THR A 450 -16.22 5.65 8.78
C THR A 450 -16.88 5.81 10.16
N VAL A 451 -17.22 7.03 10.55
CA VAL A 451 -17.84 7.31 11.86
C VAL A 451 -19.22 6.67 11.96
N MET A 452 -20.01 6.68 10.88
CA MET A 452 -21.41 6.22 10.91
C MET A 452 -21.54 4.70 10.75
N TRP A 453 -20.81 4.06 9.85
CA TRP A 453 -21.07 2.68 9.45
C TRP A 453 -19.94 1.68 9.78
N VAL A 454 -18.68 2.12 9.94
CA VAL A 454 -17.60 1.19 10.23
C VAL A 454 -17.65 0.77 11.71
N PRO A 455 -17.71 -0.53 12.02
CA PRO A 455 -17.61 -1.01 13.40
C PRO A 455 -16.17 -0.89 13.90
N GLU A 456 -15.97 -0.84 15.22
CA GLU A 456 -14.63 -1.05 15.77
C GLU A 456 -14.30 -2.54 15.74
N THR A 457 -13.20 -2.87 15.09
CA THR A 457 -12.77 -4.26 14.86
C THR A 457 -11.66 -4.73 15.79
N LYS A 458 -11.04 -3.80 16.54
CA LYS A 458 -9.93 -4.11 17.44
C LYS A 458 -10.29 -5.17 18.47
N ASP A 459 -9.43 -6.19 18.59
CA ASP A 459 -9.54 -7.28 19.59
C ASP A 459 -10.89 -8.02 19.56
N LYS A 460 -11.56 -8.08 18.38
CA LYS A 460 -12.85 -8.76 18.20
C LYS A 460 -12.75 -9.90 17.22
N THR A 461 -13.51 -10.95 17.50
CA THR A 461 -13.69 -12.06 16.55
C THR A 461 -14.63 -11.65 15.41
N VAL A 462 -14.60 -12.39 14.31
CA VAL A 462 -15.49 -12.14 13.15
C VAL A 462 -16.96 -12.26 13.57
N GLU A 463 -17.27 -13.20 14.45
CA GLU A 463 -18.63 -13.43 15.00
C GLU A 463 -19.11 -12.23 15.80
N GLU A 464 -18.26 -11.66 16.66
CA GLU A 464 -18.57 -10.47 17.45
C GLU A 464 -18.78 -9.24 16.54
N ILE A 465 -17.95 -9.08 15.49
CA ILE A 465 -18.10 -8.01 14.52
C ILE A 465 -19.44 -8.16 13.77
N TYR A 466 -19.80 -9.37 13.37
CA TYR A 466 -21.06 -9.64 12.68
C TYR A 466 -22.28 -9.37 13.58
N ALA A 467 -22.19 -9.70 14.88
CA ALA A 467 -23.22 -9.35 15.86
C ALA A 467 -23.43 -7.82 15.98
N LEU A 468 -22.34 -7.05 15.98
CA LEU A 468 -22.39 -5.58 15.98
C LEU A 468 -23.05 -5.02 14.72
N LEU A 469 -22.76 -5.59 13.54
CA LEU A 469 -23.36 -5.18 12.27
C LEU A 469 -24.87 -5.48 12.24
N GLU A 470 -25.29 -6.61 12.81
CA GLU A 470 -26.72 -6.95 12.92
C GLU A 470 -27.47 -6.03 13.88
N ASP A 471 -26.91 -5.70 15.03
CA ASP A 471 -27.52 -4.78 15.99
C ASP A 471 -27.59 -3.35 15.46
N GLY A 472 -26.58 -2.90 14.74
CA GLY A 472 -26.60 -1.61 14.03
C GLY A 472 -27.78 -1.54 13.04
N ARG A 473 -27.97 -2.61 12.24
CA ARG A 473 -29.07 -2.70 11.27
C ARG A 473 -30.45 -2.75 11.92
N LYS A 474 -30.60 -3.40 13.08
CA LYS A 474 -31.87 -3.41 13.84
C LYS A 474 -32.21 -2.03 14.37
N LYS A 475 -31.20 -1.28 14.85
CA LYS A 475 -31.39 0.11 15.32
C LYS A 475 -31.79 1.05 14.17
N GLU A 476 -31.18 0.92 13.00
CA GLU A 476 -31.47 1.70 11.81
C GLU A 476 -32.91 1.47 11.34
N LYS A 477 -33.34 0.20 11.23
CA LYS A 477 -34.75 -0.13 10.90
C LYS A 477 -35.76 0.37 11.91
N ARG A 478 -35.44 0.43 13.20
CA ARG A 478 -36.30 1.01 14.21
C ARG A 478 -36.52 2.52 14.02
N LYS A 479 -35.41 3.23 13.73
CA LYS A 479 -35.45 4.67 13.43
C LYS A 479 -36.30 4.98 12.19
N ASP A 480 -36.11 4.20 11.11
CA ASP A 480 -36.89 4.36 9.87
C ASP A 480 -38.38 4.12 10.10
N LEU A 481 -38.74 3.13 10.91
CA LEU A 481 -40.13 2.85 11.30
C LEU A 481 -40.71 3.93 12.18
N GLU A 482 -39.96 4.55 13.06
CA GLU A 482 -40.39 5.68 13.90
C GLU A 482 -40.57 6.95 13.05
N CYS A 483 -39.61 7.27 12.17
CA CYS A 483 -39.70 8.40 11.25
C CYS A 483 -40.88 8.25 10.26
N GLY A 484 -41.10 7.04 9.71
CA GLY A 484 -42.25 6.77 8.84
C GLY A 484 -43.61 6.91 9.55
N LYS A 485 -43.68 6.61 10.87
CA LYS A 485 -44.86 6.82 11.69
C LYS A 485 -45.09 8.30 12.02
N GLU A 486 -44.05 9.11 12.16
CA GLU A 486 -44.15 10.56 12.34
C GLU A 486 -44.63 11.25 11.06
N ILE A 487 -44.11 10.88 9.90
CA ILE A 487 -44.50 11.41 8.59
C ILE A 487 -45.98 11.03 8.29
N SER A 488 -46.43 9.85 8.69
CA SER A 488 -47.83 9.42 8.51
C SER A 488 -48.84 10.08 9.50
N ARG A 489 -48.33 10.81 10.49
CA ARG A 489 -49.14 11.56 11.47
C ARG A 489 -49.21 13.07 11.18
N LEU A 490 -48.40 13.56 10.23
CA LEU A 490 -48.45 14.89 9.63
C LEU A 490 -49.32 14.89 8.36
#